data_842a633a97b5a79d668c7f0ebee30fb6
#
_entry.id   842a633a97b5a79d668c7f0ebee30fb6
#
_cell.length_a   1.000
_cell.length_b   1.000
_cell.length_c   1.000
_cell.angle_alpha   90.00
_cell.angle_beta   90.00
_cell.angle_gamma   90.00
#
_symmetry.space_group_name_H-M   'P 1'
#
loop_
_entity.id
_entity.type
_entity.pdbx_description
1 polymer ?
#
loop_
_entity_poly.entity_id
_entity_poly.type
_entity_poly.pdbx_seq_one_letter_code
_entity_poly.pdbx_strand_id
1 'polypeptide(L)'
;MAEPRRHSAGIVDVTFGERVTVVEPANLYGCRIGDDCFIGPFVEIQRDVVIGPRTRIQSHSFVCELVSIGADCVVAHGVMFINDPYSSGGPARGDRTQWRATRIADRVSIGSNATILPVSICSDVVIGAGAVVTRDIVEPGIYAGNPARKKRGLK
;
A
#
# COMPACT_ATOMS: atom_id res chain seq x y z
N MET A 1 -31.00 22.55 -10.70
CA MET A 1 -29.73 22.03 -10.10
C MET A 1 -29.47 20.68 -10.72
N ALA A 2 -28.19 20.40 -11.10
CA ALA A 2 -27.83 19.09 -11.65
C ALA A 2 -27.60 18.09 -10.48
N GLU A 3 -28.08 16.86 -10.65
CA GLU A 3 -27.79 15.81 -9.66
C GLU A 3 -26.34 15.29 -9.81
N PRO A 4 -25.64 15.01 -8.71
CA PRO A 4 -24.28 14.47 -8.76
C PRO A 4 -24.30 13.00 -9.22
N ARG A 5 -23.26 12.58 -9.93
CA ARG A 5 -22.99 11.15 -10.12
C ARG A 5 -22.59 10.54 -8.78
N ARG A 6 -23.25 9.47 -8.38
CA ARG A 6 -22.97 8.77 -7.11
C ARG A 6 -22.34 7.41 -7.41
N HIS A 7 -21.27 7.09 -6.69
CA HIS A 7 -20.66 5.77 -6.65
C HIS A 7 -20.59 5.32 -5.20
N SER A 8 -20.96 4.08 -4.92
CA SER A 8 -20.85 3.51 -3.58
C SER A 8 -19.46 2.91 -3.41
N ALA A 9 -18.85 3.13 -2.24
CA ALA A 9 -17.72 2.33 -1.80
C ALA A 9 -18.18 0.89 -1.49
N GLY A 10 -17.28 -0.07 -1.66
CA GLY A 10 -17.58 -1.47 -1.40
C GLY A 10 -16.54 -2.43 -1.98
N ILE A 11 -16.92 -3.67 -2.08
CA ILE A 11 -16.07 -4.74 -2.63
C ILE A 11 -16.57 -5.09 -4.04
N VAL A 12 -15.74 -4.78 -5.04
CA VAL A 12 -16.11 -4.94 -6.47
C VAL A 12 -14.94 -5.56 -7.24
N ASP A 13 -15.21 -6.66 -7.96
CA ASP A 13 -14.21 -7.35 -8.81
C ASP A 13 -12.92 -7.71 -8.07
N VAL A 14 -13.01 -8.19 -6.84
CA VAL A 14 -11.87 -8.60 -6.01
C VAL A 14 -11.72 -10.12 -6.06
N THR A 15 -10.49 -10.58 -6.30
CA THR A 15 -10.14 -11.99 -6.15
C THR A 15 -9.54 -12.22 -4.77
N PHE A 16 -10.22 -13.02 -3.96
CA PHE A 16 -9.76 -13.42 -2.63
C PHE A 16 -9.17 -14.84 -2.64
N GLY A 17 -8.08 -15.02 -1.92
CA GLY A 17 -7.62 -16.33 -1.49
C GLY A 17 -8.48 -16.90 -0.36
N GLU A 18 -8.00 -17.97 0.28
CA GLU A 18 -8.69 -18.61 1.38
C GLU A 18 -8.51 -17.85 2.71
N ARG A 19 -9.50 -17.92 3.60
CA ARG A 19 -9.47 -17.41 4.98
C ARG A 19 -9.13 -15.92 5.10
N VAL A 20 -9.48 -15.12 4.09
CA VAL A 20 -9.31 -13.67 4.14
C VAL A 20 -10.36 -13.05 5.05
N THR A 21 -9.93 -12.14 5.92
CA THR A 21 -10.81 -11.34 6.76
C THR A 21 -10.84 -9.91 6.26
N VAL A 22 -12.03 -9.39 5.98
CA VAL A 22 -12.25 -7.97 5.68
C VAL A 22 -13.18 -7.39 6.73
N VAL A 23 -12.75 -6.30 7.36
CA VAL A 23 -13.57 -5.54 8.30
C VAL A 23 -14.19 -4.34 7.58
N GLU A 24 -15.48 -4.34 7.42
CA GLU A 24 -16.20 -3.25 6.75
C GLU A 24 -16.44 -2.04 7.68
N PRO A 25 -16.59 -0.82 7.11
CA PRO A 25 -16.58 -0.52 5.70
C PRO A 25 -15.17 -0.49 5.11
N ALA A 26 -15.00 -1.06 3.92
CA ALA A 26 -13.79 -1.02 3.14
C ALA A 26 -14.11 -0.76 1.66
N ASN A 27 -13.17 -0.19 0.91
CA ASN A 27 -13.33 0.08 -0.52
C ASN A 27 -12.26 -0.70 -1.31
N LEU A 28 -12.62 -1.88 -1.80
CA LEU A 28 -11.71 -2.78 -2.49
C LEU A 28 -12.21 -3.01 -3.91
N TYR A 29 -11.40 -2.74 -4.93
CA TYR A 29 -11.87 -2.96 -6.30
C TYR A 29 -10.75 -3.36 -7.27
N GLY A 30 -11.03 -4.37 -8.10
CA GLY A 30 -10.15 -4.84 -9.17
C GLY A 30 -8.80 -5.35 -8.70
N CYS A 31 -8.68 -5.80 -7.44
CA CYS A 31 -7.43 -6.23 -6.82
C CYS A 31 -7.42 -7.74 -6.52
N ARG A 32 -6.26 -8.25 -6.14
CA ARG A 32 -6.07 -9.64 -5.69
C ARG A 32 -5.47 -9.67 -4.29
N ILE A 33 -6.09 -10.43 -3.41
CA ILE A 33 -5.72 -10.57 -2.00
C ILE A 33 -5.48 -12.04 -1.71
N GLY A 34 -4.27 -12.40 -1.29
CA GLY A 34 -3.85 -13.78 -1.02
C GLY A 34 -4.45 -14.36 0.24
N ASP A 35 -4.13 -15.62 0.51
CA ASP A 35 -4.65 -16.40 1.61
C ASP A 35 -4.29 -15.78 2.98
N ASP A 36 -5.15 -16.00 3.97
CA ASP A 36 -4.93 -15.63 5.37
C ASP A 36 -4.66 -14.12 5.59
N CYS A 37 -5.04 -13.26 4.64
CA CYS A 37 -4.89 -11.82 4.78
C CYS A 37 -5.94 -11.21 5.71
N PHE A 38 -5.57 -10.08 6.30
CA PHE A 38 -6.47 -9.24 7.09
C PHE A 38 -6.52 -7.83 6.52
N ILE A 39 -7.72 -7.36 6.22
CA ILE A 39 -7.99 -5.99 5.75
C ILE A 39 -8.84 -5.28 6.79
N GLY A 40 -8.31 -4.25 7.40
CA GLY A 40 -8.97 -3.45 8.43
C GLY A 40 -10.05 -2.51 7.86
N PRO A 41 -10.84 -1.89 8.74
CA PRO A 41 -11.89 -0.97 8.32
C PRO A 41 -11.32 0.31 7.71
N PHE A 42 -12.11 0.93 6.81
CA PHE A 42 -11.74 2.16 6.10
C PHE A 42 -10.47 2.05 5.24
N VAL A 43 -10.08 0.83 4.88
CA VAL A 43 -9.00 0.61 3.91
C VAL A 43 -9.54 0.82 2.50
N GLU A 44 -8.75 1.47 1.65
CA GLU A 44 -8.98 1.47 0.22
C GLU A 44 -7.84 0.73 -0.50
N ILE A 45 -8.20 -0.25 -1.34
CA ILE A 45 -7.27 -0.97 -2.23
C ILE A 45 -7.81 -0.89 -3.64
N GLN A 46 -7.02 -0.28 -4.51
CA GLN A 46 -7.42 0.00 -5.88
C GLN A 46 -7.10 -1.16 -6.84
N ARG A 47 -7.51 -1.00 -8.10
CA ARG A 47 -7.31 -2.01 -9.14
C ARG A 47 -5.84 -2.30 -9.39
N ASP A 48 -5.59 -3.49 -9.90
CA ASP A 48 -4.25 -3.98 -10.25
C ASP A 48 -3.29 -4.10 -9.04
N VAL A 49 -3.80 -3.92 -7.80
CA VAL A 49 -3.03 -4.20 -6.59
C VAL A 49 -3.00 -5.70 -6.34
N VAL A 50 -1.85 -6.18 -5.89
CA VAL A 50 -1.65 -7.58 -5.46
C VAL A 50 -1.12 -7.61 -4.05
N ILE A 51 -1.85 -8.30 -3.16
CA ILE A 51 -1.46 -8.53 -1.77
C ILE A 51 -1.11 -10.01 -1.59
N GLY A 52 0.12 -10.30 -1.19
CA GLY A 52 0.60 -11.64 -0.90
C GLY A 52 0.00 -12.22 0.39
N PRO A 53 0.09 -13.55 0.57
CA PRO A 53 -0.59 -14.24 1.67
C PRO A 53 -0.07 -13.81 3.05
N ARG A 54 -0.92 -13.98 4.08
CA ARG A 54 -0.65 -13.66 5.49
C ARG A 54 -0.26 -12.20 5.76
N THR A 55 -0.57 -11.31 4.82
CA THR A 55 -0.32 -9.88 4.94
C THR A 55 -1.50 -9.19 5.62
N ARG A 56 -1.20 -8.21 6.46
CA ARG A 56 -2.18 -7.45 7.22
C ARG A 56 -2.14 -5.98 6.81
N ILE A 57 -3.27 -5.46 6.34
CA ILE A 57 -3.45 -4.03 6.04
C ILE A 57 -4.36 -3.45 7.12
N GLN A 58 -3.85 -2.57 7.94
CA GLN A 58 -4.59 -1.97 9.04
C GLN A 58 -5.44 -0.77 8.59
N SER A 59 -6.36 -0.35 9.47
CA SER A 59 -7.38 0.66 9.17
C SER A 59 -6.82 1.97 8.57
N HIS A 60 -7.63 2.60 7.71
CA HIS A 60 -7.35 3.90 7.09
C HIS A 60 -6.13 3.92 6.16
N SER A 61 -5.62 2.77 5.75
CA SER A 61 -4.54 2.71 4.76
C SER A 61 -5.09 2.81 3.34
N PHE A 62 -4.34 3.49 2.49
CA PHE A 62 -4.64 3.66 1.09
C PHE A 62 -3.58 2.97 0.23
N VAL A 63 -4.00 2.01 -0.58
CA VAL A 63 -3.12 1.26 -1.50
C VAL A 63 -3.57 1.55 -2.93
N CYS A 64 -2.85 2.46 -3.58
CA CYS A 64 -3.18 2.90 -4.94
C CYS A 64 -2.84 1.85 -6.00
N GLU A 65 -3.31 2.06 -7.22
CA GLU A 65 -2.99 1.21 -8.37
C GLU A 65 -1.49 0.99 -8.54
N LEU A 66 -1.10 -0.14 -9.10
CA LEU A 66 0.27 -0.56 -9.40
C LEU A 66 1.14 -0.90 -8.17
N VAL A 67 0.53 -1.08 -7.00
CA VAL A 67 1.24 -1.56 -5.81
C VAL A 67 1.18 -3.07 -5.73
N SER A 68 2.32 -3.70 -5.46
CA SER A 68 2.41 -5.11 -5.08
C SER A 68 3.07 -5.24 -3.71
N ILE A 69 2.46 -6.04 -2.83
CA ILE A 69 2.94 -6.31 -1.48
C ILE A 69 3.11 -7.82 -1.35
N GLY A 70 4.26 -8.26 -0.89
CA GLY A 70 4.59 -9.67 -0.71
C GLY A 70 3.88 -10.34 0.45
N ALA A 71 4.37 -11.50 0.83
CA ALA A 71 3.85 -12.31 1.92
C ALA A 71 4.33 -11.82 3.30
N ASP A 72 3.55 -12.13 4.34
CA ASP A 72 3.92 -11.90 5.74
C ASP A 72 4.24 -10.43 6.07
N CYS A 73 3.63 -9.50 5.34
CA CYS A 73 3.81 -8.07 5.55
C CYS A 73 2.80 -7.49 6.52
N VAL A 74 3.17 -6.38 7.15
CA VAL A 74 2.26 -5.58 7.98
C VAL A 74 2.30 -4.14 7.48
N VAL A 75 1.16 -3.65 7.01
CA VAL A 75 0.92 -2.24 6.72
C VAL A 75 0.08 -1.68 7.86
N ALA A 76 0.69 -0.88 8.72
CA ALA A 76 0.03 -0.34 9.89
C ALA A 76 -1.00 0.75 9.51
N HIS A 77 -1.61 1.39 10.52
CA HIS A 77 -2.73 2.31 10.32
C HIS A 77 -2.33 3.57 9.54
N GLY A 78 -3.19 4.00 8.62
CA GLY A 78 -3.03 5.27 7.92
C GLY A 78 -1.82 5.36 6.97
N VAL A 79 -1.29 4.23 6.51
CA VAL A 79 -0.20 4.23 5.53
C VAL A 79 -0.74 4.64 4.16
N MET A 80 0.00 5.54 3.48
CA MET A 80 -0.37 6.06 2.17
C MET A 80 0.65 5.64 1.11
N PHE A 81 0.20 4.91 0.08
CA PHE A 81 0.99 4.63 -1.11
C PHE A 81 0.69 5.67 -2.19
N ILE A 82 1.72 6.10 -2.90
CA ILE A 82 1.65 7.09 -3.97
C ILE A 82 2.09 6.43 -5.27
N ASN A 83 1.35 6.61 -6.37
CA ASN A 83 1.74 6.14 -7.69
C ASN A 83 2.01 7.28 -8.69
N ASP A 84 1.51 8.48 -8.41
CA ASP A 84 1.72 9.66 -9.24
C ASP A 84 2.83 10.54 -8.63
N PRO A 85 4.05 10.55 -9.22
CA PRO A 85 5.17 11.34 -8.71
C PRO A 85 5.14 12.81 -9.18
N TYR A 86 4.06 13.26 -9.85
CA TYR A 86 3.91 14.60 -10.42
C TYR A 86 5.10 15.02 -11.32
N SER A 87 5.64 14.08 -12.10
CA SER A 87 6.85 14.25 -12.89
C SER A 87 6.77 15.41 -13.91
N SER A 88 5.55 15.74 -14.35
CA SER A 88 5.25 16.84 -15.28
C SER A 88 4.93 18.18 -14.58
N GLY A 89 5.15 18.28 -13.26
CA GLY A 89 4.83 19.47 -12.48
C GLY A 89 3.38 19.58 -12.03
N GLY A 90 2.58 18.52 -12.23
CA GLY A 90 1.18 18.44 -11.81
C GLY A 90 0.65 17.02 -11.84
N PRO A 91 -0.60 16.79 -11.40
CA PRO A 91 -1.18 15.46 -11.37
C PRO A 91 -1.36 14.89 -12.79
N ALA A 92 -1.19 13.58 -12.91
CA ALA A 92 -1.35 12.85 -14.17
C ALA A 92 -2.77 12.91 -14.78
N ARG A 93 -3.78 13.33 -14.01
CA ARG A 93 -5.18 13.47 -14.43
C ARG A 93 -5.77 12.24 -15.12
N GLY A 94 -5.36 11.03 -14.63
CA GLY A 94 -5.81 9.76 -15.17
C GLY A 94 -4.94 9.19 -16.30
N ASP A 95 -3.89 9.90 -16.72
CA ASP A 95 -2.87 9.35 -17.63
C ASP A 95 -1.99 8.36 -16.87
N ARG A 96 -2.34 7.08 -16.95
CA ARG A 96 -1.64 6.00 -16.25
C ARG A 96 -0.19 5.80 -16.74
N THR A 97 0.19 6.34 -17.88
CA THR A 97 1.57 6.23 -18.37
C THR A 97 2.56 7.04 -17.52
N GLN A 98 2.08 8.00 -16.76
CA GLN A 98 2.86 8.80 -15.83
C GLN A 98 2.98 8.17 -14.43
N TRP A 99 2.16 7.16 -14.13
CA TRP A 99 2.20 6.48 -12.84
C TRP A 99 3.34 5.48 -12.77
N ARG A 100 3.84 5.26 -11.57
CA ARG A 100 4.92 4.33 -11.30
C ARG A 100 4.51 3.30 -10.26
N ALA A 101 5.03 2.08 -10.44
CA ALA A 101 4.75 0.95 -9.57
C ALA A 101 5.54 1.02 -8.26
N THR A 102 4.93 0.51 -7.18
CA THR A 102 5.61 0.22 -5.92
C THR A 102 5.68 -1.29 -5.72
N ARG A 103 6.83 -1.79 -5.31
CA ARG A 103 7.05 -3.22 -5.01
C ARG A 103 7.56 -3.39 -3.59
N ILE A 104 6.78 -4.03 -2.77
CA ILE A 104 7.14 -4.41 -1.41
C ILE A 104 7.39 -5.91 -1.40
N ALA A 105 8.60 -6.34 -1.04
CA ALA A 105 8.92 -7.77 -0.92
C ALA A 105 8.33 -8.37 0.38
N ASP A 106 8.70 -9.59 0.73
CA ASP A 106 8.13 -10.32 1.86
C ASP A 106 8.64 -9.80 3.21
N ARG A 107 7.88 -10.00 4.28
CA ARG A 107 8.26 -9.70 5.67
C ARG A 107 8.65 -8.25 5.90
N VAL A 108 7.96 -7.34 5.24
CA VAL A 108 8.12 -5.90 5.43
C VAL A 108 7.07 -5.39 6.41
N SER A 109 7.50 -4.63 7.41
CA SER A 109 6.61 -3.94 8.36
C SER A 109 6.65 -2.44 8.11
N ILE A 110 5.50 -1.84 7.80
CA ILE A 110 5.38 -0.40 7.55
C ILE A 110 4.61 0.24 8.69
N GLY A 111 5.28 1.13 9.42
CA GLY A 111 4.73 1.84 10.58
C GLY A 111 3.62 2.82 10.22
N SER A 112 2.77 3.11 11.19
CA SER A 112 1.58 3.97 11.00
C SER A 112 1.93 5.34 10.43
N ASN A 113 1.04 5.83 9.55
CA ASN A 113 1.16 7.13 8.87
C ASN A 113 2.44 7.30 8.03
N ALA A 114 3.10 6.21 7.64
CA ALA A 114 4.18 6.30 6.67
C ALA A 114 3.62 6.61 5.27
N THR A 115 4.41 7.33 4.48
CA THR A 115 4.13 7.59 3.07
C THR A 115 5.15 6.87 2.21
N ILE A 116 4.68 6.07 1.27
CA ILE A 116 5.51 5.26 0.38
C ILE A 116 5.35 5.78 -1.04
N LEU A 117 6.41 6.39 -1.55
CA LEU A 117 6.49 6.79 -2.96
C LEU A 117 6.72 5.57 -3.85
N PRO A 118 6.62 5.72 -5.19
CA PRO A 118 6.91 4.63 -6.13
C PRO A 118 8.36 4.13 -5.99
N VAL A 119 8.55 3.08 -5.20
CA VAL A 119 9.85 2.51 -4.84
C VAL A 119 9.76 0.98 -4.77
N SER A 120 10.93 0.33 -4.77
CA SER A 120 11.08 -1.08 -4.42
C SER A 120 11.68 -1.21 -3.03
N ILE A 121 11.09 -2.06 -2.18
CA ILE A 121 11.58 -2.35 -0.82
C ILE A 121 11.87 -3.85 -0.75
N CYS A 122 13.10 -4.21 -0.43
CA CYS A 122 13.52 -5.60 -0.26
C CYS A 122 12.88 -6.24 0.99
N SER A 123 12.99 -7.55 1.10
CA SER A 123 12.49 -8.30 2.25
C SER A 123 13.19 -7.91 3.56
N ASP A 124 12.53 -8.21 4.68
CA ASP A 124 13.09 -8.01 6.02
C ASP A 124 13.41 -6.54 6.33
N VAL A 125 12.47 -5.65 6.03
CA VAL A 125 12.58 -4.20 6.28
C VAL A 125 11.51 -3.75 7.27
N VAL A 126 11.88 -2.86 8.17
CA VAL A 126 10.95 -2.13 9.05
C VAL A 126 11.00 -0.65 8.69
N ILE A 127 9.87 -0.10 8.33
CA ILE A 127 9.67 1.35 8.12
C ILE A 127 9.06 1.93 9.39
N GLY A 128 9.71 2.92 9.99
CA GLY A 128 9.21 3.60 11.18
C GLY A 128 7.93 4.41 10.92
N ALA A 129 7.13 4.59 11.95
CA ALA A 129 5.92 5.40 11.87
C ALA A 129 6.24 6.83 11.40
N GLY A 130 5.36 7.41 10.57
CA GLY A 130 5.52 8.75 10.00
C GLY A 130 6.68 8.91 9.02
N ALA A 131 7.35 7.84 8.62
CA ALA A 131 8.45 7.93 7.67
C ALA A 131 7.95 8.21 6.24
N VAL A 132 8.77 8.90 5.44
CA VAL A 132 8.52 9.12 4.01
C VAL A 132 9.60 8.41 3.21
N VAL A 133 9.22 7.29 2.56
CA VAL A 133 10.14 6.49 1.74
C VAL A 133 10.16 7.04 0.32
N THR A 134 11.29 7.65 -0.07
CA THR A 134 11.45 8.36 -1.34
C THR A 134 12.40 7.67 -2.32
N ARG A 135 13.04 6.57 -1.91
CA ARG A 135 14.03 5.82 -2.69
C ARG A 135 13.93 4.33 -2.40
N ASP A 136 14.39 3.53 -3.34
CA ASP A 136 14.48 2.09 -3.18
C ASP A 136 15.27 1.72 -1.92
N ILE A 137 14.83 0.67 -1.25
CA ILE A 137 15.50 0.05 -0.11
C ILE A 137 15.97 -1.32 -0.55
N VAL A 138 17.27 -1.48 -0.69
CA VAL A 138 17.91 -2.69 -1.22
C VAL A 138 18.58 -3.55 -0.16
N GLU A 139 18.61 -3.09 1.09
CA GLU A 139 19.22 -3.82 2.21
C GLU A 139 18.23 -3.97 3.37
N PRO A 140 18.15 -5.13 4.01
CA PRO A 140 17.34 -5.32 5.21
C PRO A 140 17.74 -4.34 6.33
N GLY A 141 16.77 -4.00 7.18
CA GLY A 141 17.01 -3.12 8.32
C GLY A 141 15.84 -2.25 8.69
N ILE A 142 16.10 -1.32 9.60
CA ILE A 142 15.12 -0.35 10.10
C ILE A 142 15.40 1.01 9.47
N TYR A 143 14.37 1.57 8.85
CA TYR A 143 14.40 2.88 8.16
C TYR A 143 13.38 3.81 8.78
N ALA A 144 13.72 5.06 9.01
CA ALA A 144 12.78 6.02 9.59
C ALA A 144 13.15 7.48 9.20
N GLY A 145 12.19 8.37 9.37
CA GLY A 145 12.32 9.80 9.14
C GLY A 145 11.77 10.28 7.80
N ASN A 146 11.86 11.55 7.54
CA ASN A 146 11.49 12.21 6.29
C ASN A 146 12.66 13.04 5.76
N PRO A 147 13.30 12.63 4.66
CA PRO A 147 13.12 11.34 3.98
C PRO A 147 13.66 10.16 4.83
N ALA A 148 13.11 8.97 4.63
CA ALA A 148 13.52 7.79 5.37
C ALA A 148 15.01 7.44 5.13
N ARG A 149 15.72 7.11 6.22
CA ARG A 149 17.12 6.70 6.21
C ARG A 149 17.32 5.49 7.11
N LYS A 150 18.26 4.62 6.74
CA LYS A 150 18.63 3.46 7.55
C LYS A 150 19.10 3.90 8.94
N LYS A 151 18.51 3.33 9.96
CA LYS A 151 18.86 3.57 11.37
C LYS A 151 19.79 2.49 11.91
N ARG A 152 19.47 1.24 11.62
CA ARG A 152 20.28 0.06 12.00
C ARG A 152 19.85 -1.19 11.25
N GLY A 153 20.64 -2.26 11.34
CA GLY A 153 20.22 -3.59 10.91
C GLY A 153 19.12 -4.17 11.81
N LEU A 154 18.49 -5.23 11.36
CA LEU A 154 17.67 -6.09 12.22
C LEU A 154 18.60 -6.85 13.19
N LYS A 155 18.09 -7.15 14.40
CA LYS A 155 18.84 -7.99 15.38
C LYS A 155 18.63 -9.44 15.05
#